data_6052f826fbf56bccb3160e61b2d19017
#
_entry.id   6052f826fbf56bccb3160e61b2d19017
#
_cell.length_a   1.000
_cell.length_b   1.000
_cell.length_c   1.000
_cell.angle_alpha   90.00
_cell.angle_beta   90.00
_cell.angle_gamma   90.00
#
_symmetry.space_group_name_H-M   'P 1'
#
loop_
_entity.id
_entity.type
_entity.pdbx_description
1 polymer ?
#
loop_
_entity_poly.entity_id
_entity_poly.type
_entity_poly.pdbx_seq_one_letter_code
_entity_poly.pdbx_strand_id
1 'polypeptide(L)'
;LAEVDERALAQPASNFASMRLADALYEARRAIVEDMINQRLVQSEARAQNMEVTPLLNREIAAKVVAPTELDIAAWFKANQQRLQPGSTIEQVKEPIRNLLTQERTQVIREQYFSGLRAKASVSIALDPPRAKMDTAGRPTRGPGSAPIEIVEFSDFQCPFCQTAFPTVTQVLKTYGDKVRLTYRHYPLPNHPEARPAAEASECAAEQGKFWEYHDRLFTE
;
A
#
# COMPACT_ATOMS: atom_id res chain seq x y z
N LEU A 1 -17.59 15.42 7.86
CA LEU A 1 -16.17 15.65 8.24
C LEU A 1 -16.00 15.72 9.77
N ALA A 2 -16.82 16.48 10.52
CA ALA A 2 -16.65 16.62 11.99
C ALA A 2 -16.63 15.27 12.72
N GLU A 3 -17.56 14.37 12.44
CA GLU A 3 -17.59 13.02 13.03
C GLU A 3 -16.37 12.19 12.65
N VAL A 4 -15.89 12.31 11.40
CA VAL A 4 -14.68 11.62 10.93
C VAL A 4 -13.44 12.17 11.64
N ASP A 5 -13.37 13.50 11.82
CA ASP A 5 -12.24 14.15 12.48
C ASP A 5 -12.20 13.80 13.98
N GLU A 6 -13.33 13.77 14.67
CA GLU A 6 -13.41 13.37 16.06
C GLU A 6 -12.90 11.93 16.27
N ARG A 7 -13.36 10.99 15.44
CA ARG A 7 -12.93 9.60 15.51
C ARG A 7 -11.45 9.43 15.09
N ALA A 8 -10.96 10.20 14.11
CA ALA A 8 -9.58 10.15 13.67
C ALA A 8 -8.62 10.65 14.77
N LEU A 9 -8.96 11.73 15.45
CA LEU A 9 -8.17 12.29 16.54
C LEU A 9 -8.16 11.41 17.79
N ALA A 10 -9.14 10.54 17.95
CA ALA A 10 -9.19 9.57 19.05
C ALA A 10 -8.25 8.36 18.85
N GLN A 11 -7.63 8.20 17.67
CA GLN A 11 -6.69 7.10 17.41
C GLN A 11 -5.34 7.32 18.13
N PRO A 12 -4.66 6.24 18.58
CA PRO A 12 -3.36 6.37 19.22
C PRO A 12 -2.32 7.02 18.28
N ALA A 13 -1.59 8.01 18.78
CA ALA A 13 -0.54 8.71 18.04
C ALA A 13 0.57 7.76 17.55
N SER A 14 0.80 6.63 18.23
CA SER A 14 1.76 5.60 17.83
C SER A 14 1.48 5.01 16.45
N ASN A 15 0.24 5.03 15.97
CA ASN A 15 -0.13 4.53 14.65
C ASN A 15 0.45 5.39 13.51
N PHE A 16 0.89 6.62 13.83
CA PHE A 16 1.29 7.63 12.83
C PHE A 16 2.66 8.27 13.12
N ALA A 17 3.44 7.70 14.03
CA ALA A 17 4.66 8.32 14.60
C ALA A 17 5.73 8.72 13.56
N SER A 18 5.76 8.08 12.37
CA SER A 18 6.72 8.39 11.30
C SER A 18 6.12 9.22 10.16
N MET A 19 4.86 9.62 10.26
CA MET A 19 4.13 10.30 9.18
C MET A 19 4.10 11.82 9.41
N ARG A 20 4.05 12.59 8.31
CA ARG A 20 3.71 14.02 8.42
C ARG A 20 2.28 14.16 8.94
N LEU A 21 2.01 15.21 9.71
CA LEU A 21 0.68 15.40 10.33
C LEU A 21 -0.47 15.35 9.31
N ALA A 22 -0.29 15.95 8.14
CA ALA A 22 -1.31 15.93 7.08
C ALA A 22 -1.58 14.53 6.53
N ASP A 23 -0.52 13.73 6.36
CA ASP A 23 -0.62 12.36 5.87
C ASP A 23 -1.25 11.47 6.95
N ALA A 24 -0.82 11.62 8.21
CA ALA A 24 -1.39 10.92 9.35
C ALA A 24 -2.89 11.18 9.52
N LEU A 25 -3.30 12.44 9.42
CA LEU A 25 -4.70 12.83 9.50
C LEU A 25 -5.51 12.28 8.32
N TYR A 26 -4.95 12.29 7.12
CA TYR A 26 -5.60 11.70 5.95
C TYR A 26 -5.81 10.19 6.11
N GLU A 27 -4.77 9.45 6.52
CA GLU A 27 -4.88 8.00 6.73
C GLU A 27 -5.86 7.66 7.85
N ALA A 28 -5.86 8.43 8.94
CA ALA A 28 -6.84 8.26 10.01
C ALA A 28 -8.28 8.51 9.51
N ARG A 29 -8.51 9.59 8.76
CA ARG A 29 -9.82 9.89 8.17
C ARG A 29 -10.26 8.80 7.20
N ARG A 30 -9.33 8.32 6.36
CA ARG A 30 -9.60 7.26 5.39
C ARG A 30 -10.04 5.97 6.08
N ALA A 31 -9.32 5.55 7.12
CA ALA A 31 -9.67 4.37 7.90
C ALA A 31 -11.07 4.48 8.52
N ILE A 32 -11.41 5.65 9.08
CA ILE A 32 -12.74 5.89 9.65
C ILE A 32 -13.83 5.87 8.57
N VAL A 33 -13.58 6.49 7.42
CA VAL A 33 -14.55 6.48 6.30
C VAL A 33 -14.79 5.06 5.82
N GLU A 34 -13.76 4.23 5.67
CA GLU A 34 -13.90 2.83 5.29
C GLU A 34 -14.69 2.03 6.33
N ASP A 35 -14.46 2.26 7.63
CA ASP A 35 -15.23 1.63 8.69
C ASP A 35 -16.71 2.04 8.66
N MET A 36 -16.99 3.34 8.49
CA MET A 36 -18.36 3.86 8.36
C MET A 36 -19.08 3.29 7.14
N ILE A 37 -18.38 3.13 6.00
CA ILE A 37 -18.93 2.48 4.81
C ILE A 37 -19.31 1.03 5.14
N ASN A 38 -18.39 0.27 5.71
CA ASN A 38 -18.61 -1.13 6.07
C ASN A 38 -19.78 -1.28 7.06
N GLN A 39 -19.87 -0.40 8.06
CA GLN A 39 -21.01 -0.38 9.01
C GLN A 39 -22.32 -0.14 8.28
N ARG A 40 -22.39 0.84 7.38
CA ARG A 40 -23.61 1.13 6.62
C ARG A 40 -24.01 0.00 5.66
N LEU A 41 -23.04 -0.60 4.99
CA LEU A 41 -23.26 -1.72 4.08
C LEU A 41 -23.85 -2.93 4.81
N VAL A 42 -23.26 -3.31 5.96
CA VAL A 42 -23.77 -4.45 6.72
C VAL A 42 -25.13 -4.16 7.37
N GLN A 43 -25.38 -2.94 7.82
CA GLN A 43 -26.69 -2.52 8.34
C GLN A 43 -27.76 -2.57 7.26
N SER A 44 -27.44 -2.11 6.03
CA SER A 44 -28.35 -2.17 4.89
C SER A 44 -28.68 -3.61 4.51
N GLU A 45 -27.68 -4.48 4.43
CA GLU A 45 -27.85 -5.90 4.14
C GLU A 45 -28.67 -6.62 5.21
N ALA A 46 -28.40 -6.33 6.50
CA ALA A 46 -29.15 -6.89 7.62
C ALA A 46 -30.64 -6.51 7.55
N ARG A 47 -30.94 -5.24 7.25
CA ARG A 47 -32.33 -4.78 7.05
C ARG A 47 -32.98 -5.46 5.85
N ALA A 48 -32.28 -5.59 4.72
CA ALA A 48 -32.79 -6.24 3.51
C ALA A 48 -33.15 -7.72 3.76
N GLN A 49 -32.44 -8.36 4.69
CA GLN A 49 -32.68 -9.77 5.07
C GLN A 49 -33.53 -9.91 6.32
N ASN A 50 -34.08 -8.80 6.86
CA ASN A 50 -34.87 -8.79 8.10
C ASN A 50 -34.15 -9.47 9.28
N MET A 51 -32.86 -9.17 9.42
CA MET A 51 -31.96 -9.72 10.45
C MET A 51 -31.27 -8.60 11.22
N GLU A 52 -30.79 -8.92 12.42
CA GLU A 52 -29.84 -8.08 13.15
C GLU A 52 -28.40 -8.28 12.58
N VAL A 53 -27.57 -7.24 12.77
CA VAL A 53 -26.19 -7.23 12.24
C VAL A 53 -25.35 -8.39 12.78
N THR A 54 -25.43 -8.65 14.11
CA THR A 54 -24.60 -9.70 14.74
C THR A 54 -24.91 -11.10 14.22
N PRO A 55 -26.17 -11.55 14.17
CA PRO A 55 -26.51 -12.83 13.52
C PRO A 55 -26.07 -12.92 12.04
N LEU A 56 -26.19 -11.82 11.30
CA LEU A 56 -25.75 -11.78 9.91
C LEU A 56 -24.23 -11.99 9.79
N LEU A 57 -23.44 -11.27 10.56
CA LEU A 57 -21.98 -11.42 10.56
C LEU A 57 -21.54 -12.81 11.03
N ASN A 58 -22.21 -13.37 12.03
CA ASN A 58 -21.93 -14.74 12.47
C ASN A 58 -22.18 -15.76 11.35
N ARG A 59 -23.27 -15.65 10.62
CA ARG A 59 -23.60 -16.53 9.50
C ARG A 59 -22.63 -16.35 8.32
N GLU A 60 -22.35 -15.12 7.96
CA GLU A 60 -21.60 -14.81 6.73
C GLU A 60 -20.08 -14.86 6.92
N ILE A 61 -19.60 -14.71 8.14
CA ILE A 61 -18.16 -14.70 8.46
C ILE A 61 -17.82 -15.84 9.40
N ALA A 62 -18.28 -15.80 10.67
CA ALA A 62 -17.80 -16.73 11.69
C ALA A 62 -18.10 -18.21 11.34
N ALA A 63 -19.30 -18.50 10.85
CA ALA A 63 -19.68 -19.87 10.48
C ALA A 63 -18.96 -20.41 9.24
N LYS A 64 -18.33 -19.56 8.45
CA LYS A 64 -17.57 -19.94 7.25
C LYS A 64 -16.07 -20.14 7.52
N VAL A 65 -15.60 -19.78 8.70
CA VAL A 65 -14.19 -19.94 9.09
C VAL A 65 -13.92 -21.41 9.39
N VAL A 66 -13.13 -22.04 8.54
CA VAL A 66 -12.65 -23.40 8.77
C VAL A 66 -11.50 -23.37 9.77
N ALA A 67 -11.61 -24.11 10.87
CA ALA A 67 -10.56 -24.18 11.87
C ALA A 67 -9.24 -24.71 11.26
N PRO A 68 -8.08 -24.15 11.63
CA PRO A 68 -6.79 -24.69 11.18
C PRO A 68 -6.57 -26.12 11.66
N THR A 69 -6.13 -26.96 10.75
CA THR A 69 -5.77 -28.36 11.05
C THR A 69 -4.37 -28.45 11.66
N GLU A 70 -4.03 -29.59 12.24
CA GLU A 70 -2.67 -29.87 12.73
C GLU A 70 -1.63 -29.77 11.61
N LEU A 71 -2.01 -30.14 10.38
CA LEU A 71 -1.14 -30.00 9.21
C LEU A 71 -0.88 -28.54 8.85
N ASP A 72 -1.89 -27.68 8.95
CA ASP A 72 -1.73 -26.23 8.72
C ASP A 72 -0.74 -25.62 9.73
N ILE A 73 -0.90 -26.03 11.01
CA ILE A 73 -0.04 -25.54 12.09
C ILE A 73 1.40 -26.01 11.89
N ALA A 74 1.60 -27.29 11.53
CA ALA A 74 2.92 -27.84 11.27
C ALA A 74 3.58 -27.20 10.05
N ALA A 75 2.82 -26.94 8.99
CA ALA A 75 3.31 -26.25 7.79
C ALA A 75 3.72 -24.82 8.10
N TRP A 76 2.91 -24.08 8.85
CA TRP A 76 3.24 -22.72 9.27
C TRP A 76 4.51 -22.70 10.14
N PHE A 77 4.60 -23.59 11.14
CA PHE A 77 5.76 -23.71 12.02
C PHE A 77 7.04 -23.95 11.22
N LYS A 78 7.02 -24.90 10.28
CA LYS A 78 8.16 -25.21 9.41
C LYS A 78 8.58 -24.03 8.57
N ALA A 79 7.63 -23.29 7.98
CA ALA A 79 7.90 -22.15 7.12
C ALA A 79 8.42 -20.91 7.88
N ASN A 80 8.16 -20.82 9.19
CA ASN A 80 8.45 -19.62 9.98
C ASN A 80 9.45 -19.87 11.12
N GLN A 81 10.21 -20.98 11.13
CA GLN A 81 11.16 -21.30 12.18
C GLN A 81 12.15 -20.18 12.49
N GLN A 82 12.59 -19.46 11.46
CA GLN A 82 13.55 -18.35 11.62
C GLN A 82 12.96 -17.12 12.35
N ARG A 83 11.63 -17.01 12.46
CA ARG A 83 10.92 -15.94 13.16
C ARG A 83 10.60 -16.27 14.61
N LEU A 84 10.77 -17.55 14.99
CA LEU A 84 10.54 -18.04 16.33
C LEU A 84 11.81 -17.92 17.17
N GLN A 85 11.65 -17.94 18.50
CA GLN A 85 12.80 -17.99 19.38
C GLN A 85 13.59 -19.30 19.13
N PRO A 86 14.93 -19.25 19.12
CA PRO A 86 15.73 -20.44 18.95
C PRO A 86 15.37 -21.54 19.99
N GLY A 87 15.13 -22.75 19.51
CA GLY A 87 14.73 -23.89 20.36
C GLY A 87 13.25 -24.00 20.68
N SER A 88 12.39 -23.12 20.13
CA SER A 88 10.94 -23.26 20.27
C SER A 88 10.46 -24.58 19.67
N THR A 89 9.64 -25.33 20.43
CA THR A 89 8.96 -26.53 19.94
C THR A 89 7.55 -26.19 19.44
N ILE A 90 7.02 -27.03 18.55
CA ILE A 90 5.68 -26.83 18.01
C ILE A 90 4.62 -26.84 19.10
N GLU A 91 4.76 -27.67 20.13
CA GLU A 91 3.84 -27.76 21.26
C GLU A 91 3.71 -26.44 22.03
N GLN A 92 4.82 -25.70 22.16
CA GLN A 92 4.85 -24.41 22.88
C GLN A 92 4.13 -23.29 22.10
N VAL A 93 4.14 -23.37 20.78
CA VAL A 93 3.61 -22.30 19.91
C VAL A 93 2.33 -22.70 19.15
N LYS A 94 1.84 -23.92 19.36
CA LYS A 94 0.68 -24.48 18.67
C LYS A 94 -0.57 -23.61 18.78
N GLU A 95 -0.96 -23.22 20.00
CA GLU A 95 -2.16 -22.39 20.20
C GLU A 95 -2.00 -20.97 19.67
N PRO A 96 -0.88 -20.26 19.87
CA PRO A 96 -0.60 -19.01 19.18
C PRO A 96 -0.71 -19.12 17.65
N ILE A 97 -0.15 -20.17 17.03
CA ILE A 97 -0.23 -20.38 15.58
C ILE A 97 -1.68 -20.65 15.15
N ARG A 98 -2.42 -21.49 15.89
CA ARG A 98 -3.83 -21.74 15.59
C ARG A 98 -4.65 -20.46 15.61
N ASN A 99 -4.45 -19.64 16.63
CA ASN A 99 -5.12 -18.34 16.75
C ASN A 99 -4.78 -17.40 15.60
N LEU A 100 -3.50 -17.31 15.24
CA LEU A 100 -3.03 -16.52 14.10
C LEU A 100 -3.70 -16.97 12.80
N LEU A 101 -3.63 -18.27 12.48
CA LEU A 101 -4.23 -18.82 11.27
C LEU A 101 -5.77 -18.65 11.24
N THR A 102 -6.41 -18.74 12.41
CA THR A 102 -7.85 -18.48 12.52
C THR A 102 -8.17 -17.03 12.24
N GLN A 103 -7.38 -16.10 12.76
CA GLN A 103 -7.53 -14.66 12.50
C GLN A 103 -7.30 -14.33 11.02
N GLU A 104 -6.26 -14.88 10.42
CA GLU A 104 -5.97 -14.71 8.98
C GLU A 104 -7.14 -15.21 8.11
N ARG A 105 -7.65 -16.41 8.39
CA ARG A 105 -8.81 -16.97 7.67
C ARG A 105 -10.07 -16.14 7.87
N THR A 106 -10.29 -15.65 9.08
CA THR A 106 -11.42 -14.77 9.40
C THR A 106 -11.32 -13.47 8.62
N GLN A 107 -10.13 -12.89 8.55
CA GLN A 107 -9.87 -11.66 7.81
C GLN A 107 -10.15 -11.83 6.31
N VAL A 108 -9.68 -12.90 5.70
CA VAL A 108 -9.94 -13.21 4.29
C VAL A 108 -11.45 -13.31 3.99
N ILE A 109 -12.19 -14.06 4.82
CA ILE A 109 -13.65 -14.21 4.64
C ILE A 109 -14.36 -12.87 4.85
N ARG A 110 -13.92 -12.09 5.85
CA ARG A 110 -14.45 -10.76 6.13
C ARG A 110 -14.24 -9.82 4.92
N GLU A 111 -13.05 -9.78 4.37
CA GLU A 111 -12.72 -8.96 3.20
C GLU A 111 -13.55 -9.36 1.97
N GLN A 112 -13.68 -10.64 1.71
CA GLN A 112 -14.53 -11.16 0.63
C GLN A 112 -15.99 -10.76 0.80
N TYR A 113 -16.51 -10.88 2.03
CA TYR A 113 -17.89 -10.50 2.33
C TYR A 113 -18.14 -9.00 2.11
N PHE A 114 -17.30 -8.14 2.67
CA PHE A 114 -17.44 -6.69 2.52
C PHE A 114 -17.17 -6.21 1.09
N SER A 115 -16.23 -6.83 0.39
CA SER A 115 -16.02 -6.59 -1.04
C SER A 115 -17.26 -6.93 -1.86
N GLY A 116 -17.91 -8.05 -1.55
CA GLY A 116 -19.18 -8.45 -2.17
C GLY A 116 -20.33 -7.46 -1.90
N LEU A 117 -20.44 -6.94 -0.68
CA LEU A 117 -21.43 -5.90 -0.34
C LEU A 117 -21.13 -4.59 -1.09
N ARG A 118 -19.85 -4.21 -1.15
CA ARG A 118 -19.41 -2.99 -1.81
C ARG A 118 -19.68 -3.03 -3.33
N ALA A 119 -19.50 -4.17 -3.96
CA ALA A 119 -19.76 -4.37 -5.39
C ALA A 119 -21.25 -4.18 -5.75
N LYS A 120 -22.17 -4.39 -4.80
CA LYS A 120 -23.62 -4.18 -4.97
C LYS A 120 -24.06 -2.75 -4.69
N ALA A 121 -23.18 -1.93 -4.09
CA ALA A 121 -23.50 -0.58 -3.65
C ALA A 121 -22.78 0.47 -4.49
N SER A 122 -23.40 1.63 -4.68
CA SER A 122 -22.75 2.81 -5.25
C SER A 122 -22.06 3.59 -4.11
N VAL A 123 -20.73 3.40 -3.98
CA VAL A 123 -19.92 4.08 -2.96
C VAL A 123 -19.02 5.12 -3.62
N SER A 124 -19.15 6.37 -3.20
CA SER A 124 -18.26 7.46 -3.60
C SER A 124 -17.61 8.06 -2.38
N ILE A 125 -16.29 8.20 -2.40
CA ILE A 125 -15.49 8.78 -1.31
C ILE A 125 -14.93 10.12 -1.79
N ALA A 126 -15.39 11.21 -1.19
CA ALA A 126 -14.92 12.57 -1.48
C ALA A 126 -13.86 13.01 -0.44
N LEU A 127 -12.84 12.18 -0.25
CA LEU A 127 -11.70 12.46 0.62
C LEU A 127 -10.45 12.61 -0.24
N ASP A 128 -10.01 13.86 -0.44
CA ASP A 128 -8.81 14.14 -1.21
C ASP A 128 -7.55 13.83 -0.38
N PRO A 129 -6.57 13.10 -0.96
CA PRO A 129 -5.29 12.92 -0.30
C PRO A 129 -4.52 14.24 -0.18
N PRO A 130 -3.68 14.39 0.84
CA PRO A 130 -2.80 15.54 0.94
C PRO A 130 -1.88 15.61 -0.26
N ARG A 131 -1.77 16.79 -0.86
CA ARG A 131 -0.94 17.02 -2.04
C ARG A 131 0.28 17.83 -1.63
N ALA A 132 1.47 17.30 -1.88
CA ALA A 132 2.70 18.06 -1.79
C ALA A 132 2.92 18.82 -3.12
N LYS A 133 3.21 20.12 -3.04
CA LYS A 133 3.69 20.84 -4.22
C LYS A 133 5.15 20.45 -4.45
N MET A 134 5.41 19.86 -5.61
CA MET A 134 6.75 19.51 -6.05
C MET A 134 7.22 20.52 -7.10
N ASP A 135 8.45 21.02 -6.93
CA ASP A 135 9.10 21.79 -7.99
C ASP A 135 9.68 20.81 -9.01
N THR A 136 9.08 20.78 -10.19
CA THR A 136 9.48 19.92 -11.31
C THR A 136 10.04 20.73 -12.48
N ALA A 137 10.13 22.04 -12.37
CA ALA A 137 10.64 22.91 -13.42
C ALA A 137 12.10 22.58 -13.76
N GLY A 138 12.38 22.44 -15.06
CA GLY A 138 13.73 22.18 -15.56
C GLY A 138 14.27 20.79 -15.23
N ARG A 139 13.44 19.88 -14.72
CA ARG A 139 13.86 18.50 -14.42
C ARG A 139 13.65 17.58 -15.63
N PRO A 140 14.48 16.53 -15.77
CA PRO A 140 14.27 15.54 -16.83
C PRO A 140 12.88 14.97 -16.78
N THR A 141 12.14 15.07 -17.89
CA THR A 141 10.75 14.64 -17.98
C THR A 141 10.57 13.73 -19.19
N ARG A 142 9.87 12.61 -19.02
CA ARG A 142 9.48 11.65 -20.06
C ARG A 142 7.96 11.58 -20.14
N GLY A 143 7.41 11.70 -21.33
CA GLY A 143 5.98 11.76 -21.61
C GLY A 143 5.53 13.18 -21.99
N PRO A 144 4.26 13.35 -22.41
CA PRO A 144 3.77 14.63 -22.91
C PRO A 144 3.59 15.65 -21.79
N GLY A 145 3.96 16.89 -22.07
CA GLY A 145 3.79 18.02 -21.12
C GLY A 145 2.34 18.29 -20.72
N SER A 146 1.38 17.86 -21.56
CA SER A 146 -0.06 17.98 -21.32
C SER A 146 -0.67 16.80 -20.53
N ALA A 147 0.13 15.81 -20.14
CA ALA A 147 -0.38 14.66 -19.40
C ALA A 147 -1.09 15.11 -18.10
N PRO A 148 -2.32 14.61 -17.84
CA PRO A 148 -3.09 15.00 -16.66
C PRO A 148 -2.51 14.48 -15.35
N ILE A 149 -1.64 13.46 -15.42
CA ILE A 149 -1.00 12.84 -14.26
C ILE A 149 0.51 13.00 -14.38
N GLU A 150 1.14 13.57 -13.36
CA GLU A 150 2.58 13.62 -13.22
C GLU A 150 3.06 12.71 -12.10
N ILE A 151 3.95 11.79 -12.44
CA ILE A 151 4.70 10.98 -11.48
C ILE A 151 6.03 11.69 -11.24
N VAL A 152 6.32 12.02 -9.98
CA VAL A 152 7.63 12.55 -9.59
C VAL A 152 8.40 11.42 -8.90
N GLU A 153 9.43 10.93 -9.55
CA GLU A 153 10.29 9.87 -9.04
C GLU A 153 11.51 10.46 -8.34
N PHE A 154 11.68 10.16 -7.07
CA PHE A 154 12.92 10.41 -6.33
C PHE A 154 13.73 9.12 -6.32
N SER A 155 14.85 9.10 -7.01
CA SER A 155 15.56 7.86 -7.29
C SER A 155 17.08 8.01 -7.17
N ASP A 156 17.72 6.87 -6.95
CA ASP A 156 19.16 6.71 -6.77
C ASP A 156 19.63 5.56 -7.68
N PHE A 157 20.58 5.84 -8.57
CA PHE A 157 21.06 4.89 -9.57
C PHE A 157 21.77 3.66 -8.95
N GLN A 158 22.26 3.76 -7.74
CA GLN A 158 22.91 2.64 -7.04
C GLN A 158 21.91 1.86 -6.14
N CYS A 159 20.69 2.35 -5.95
CA CYS A 159 19.72 1.73 -5.06
C CYS A 159 19.08 0.47 -5.69
N PRO A 160 19.20 -0.72 -5.09
CA PRO A 160 18.60 -1.95 -5.64
C PRO A 160 17.07 -1.89 -5.75
N PHE A 161 16.41 -1.16 -4.85
CA PHE A 161 14.95 -0.96 -4.90
C PHE A 161 14.54 -0.07 -6.06
N CYS A 162 15.33 0.98 -6.37
CA CYS A 162 15.10 1.83 -7.53
C CYS A 162 15.29 1.03 -8.82
N GLN A 163 16.33 0.20 -8.90
CA GLN A 163 16.55 -0.72 -10.02
C GLN A 163 15.36 -1.69 -10.20
N THR A 164 14.85 -2.24 -9.10
CA THR A 164 13.67 -3.14 -9.14
C THR A 164 12.40 -2.39 -9.55
N ALA A 165 12.25 -1.12 -9.19
CA ALA A 165 11.09 -0.31 -9.55
C ALA A 165 11.09 0.13 -11.02
N PHE A 166 12.26 0.28 -11.64
CA PHE A 166 12.43 0.78 -13.01
C PHE A 166 11.56 0.06 -14.06
N PRO A 167 11.50 -1.29 -14.14
CA PRO A 167 10.62 -1.99 -15.07
C PRO A 167 9.15 -1.68 -14.85
N THR A 168 8.73 -1.53 -13.59
CA THR A 168 7.34 -1.18 -13.23
C THR A 168 6.98 0.22 -13.71
N VAL A 169 7.84 1.22 -13.46
CA VAL A 169 7.64 2.59 -13.92
C VAL A 169 7.58 2.64 -15.46
N THR A 170 8.49 1.94 -16.13
CA THR A 170 8.50 1.80 -17.60
C THR A 170 7.19 1.19 -18.11
N GLN A 171 6.69 0.15 -17.47
CA GLN A 171 5.40 -0.47 -17.82
C GLN A 171 4.22 0.47 -17.63
N VAL A 172 4.20 1.26 -16.56
CA VAL A 172 3.18 2.29 -16.32
C VAL A 172 3.16 3.32 -17.44
N LEU A 173 4.33 3.87 -17.79
CA LEU A 173 4.45 4.82 -18.90
C LEU A 173 3.95 4.24 -20.22
N LYS A 174 4.30 2.98 -20.51
CA LYS A 174 3.85 2.29 -21.72
C LYS A 174 2.34 2.04 -21.72
N THR A 175 1.76 1.66 -20.57
CA THR A 175 0.34 1.30 -20.45
C THR A 175 -0.57 2.52 -20.55
N TYR A 176 -0.18 3.63 -19.93
CA TYR A 176 -1.01 4.83 -19.83
C TYR A 176 -0.67 5.92 -20.85
N GLY A 177 0.47 5.80 -21.55
CA GLY A 177 0.83 6.62 -22.70
C GLY A 177 0.75 8.13 -22.42
N ASP A 178 -0.13 8.79 -23.14
CA ASP A 178 -0.36 10.25 -23.09
C ASP A 178 -1.04 10.75 -21.81
N LYS A 179 -1.53 9.84 -20.95
CA LYS A 179 -2.17 10.20 -19.69
C LYS A 179 -1.19 10.44 -18.55
N VAL A 180 0.06 10.02 -18.70
CA VAL A 180 1.06 10.05 -17.63
C VAL A 180 2.37 10.63 -18.16
N ARG A 181 3.00 11.51 -17.37
CA ARG A 181 4.40 11.92 -17.54
C ARG A 181 5.21 11.58 -16.29
N LEU A 182 6.49 11.27 -16.47
CA LEU A 182 7.45 11.02 -15.41
C LEU A 182 8.41 12.19 -15.32
N THR A 183 8.59 12.74 -14.12
CA THR A 183 9.65 13.70 -13.81
C THR A 183 10.63 13.07 -12.84
N TYR A 184 11.91 13.04 -13.22
CA TYR A 184 12.95 12.42 -12.43
C TYR A 184 13.62 13.45 -11.49
N ARG A 185 13.89 13.02 -10.26
CA ARG A 185 14.66 13.79 -9.27
C ARG A 185 15.69 12.91 -8.60
N HIS A 186 16.94 13.36 -8.61
CA HIS A 186 18.00 12.68 -7.90
C HIS A 186 17.76 12.68 -6.39
N TYR A 187 17.95 11.51 -5.78
CA TYR A 187 17.92 11.31 -4.35
C TYR A 187 19.03 10.34 -3.92
N PRO A 188 20.33 10.72 -4.13
CA PRO A 188 21.46 9.87 -3.77
C PRO A 188 21.49 9.61 -2.27
N LEU A 189 21.47 8.35 -1.88
CA LEU A 189 21.49 7.94 -0.47
C LEU A 189 22.93 8.00 0.08
N PRO A 190 23.12 8.41 1.34
CA PRO A 190 24.46 8.60 1.93
C PRO A 190 25.33 7.33 1.98
N ASN A 191 24.68 6.16 2.02
CA ASN A 191 25.35 4.85 2.06
C ASN A 191 25.62 4.24 0.67
N HIS A 192 25.34 4.98 -0.41
CA HIS A 192 25.59 4.59 -1.78
C HIS A 192 26.69 5.46 -2.40
N PRO A 193 27.97 5.05 -2.36
CA PRO A 193 29.10 5.91 -2.73
C PRO A 193 29.09 6.33 -4.20
N GLU A 194 28.57 5.49 -5.10
CA GLU A 194 28.50 5.79 -6.54
C GLU A 194 27.22 6.54 -6.96
N ALA A 195 26.24 6.67 -6.07
CA ALA A 195 24.95 7.30 -6.40
C ALA A 195 25.11 8.77 -6.80
N ARG A 196 25.94 9.51 -6.08
CA ARG A 196 26.20 10.93 -6.39
C ARG A 196 26.99 11.13 -7.68
N PRO A 197 28.11 10.43 -7.92
CA PRO A 197 28.81 10.47 -9.21
C PRO A 197 27.91 10.10 -10.40
N ALA A 198 27.07 9.07 -10.25
CA ALA A 198 26.11 8.66 -11.28
C ALA A 198 25.06 9.75 -11.56
N ALA A 199 24.55 10.39 -10.51
CA ALA A 199 23.63 11.51 -10.63
C ALA A 199 24.27 12.70 -11.38
N GLU A 200 25.49 13.10 -11.00
CA GLU A 200 26.24 14.18 -11.66
C GLU A 200 26.52 13.87 -13.14
N ALA A 201 26.91 12.62 -13.45
CA ALA A 201 27.13 12.18 -14.83
C ALA A 201 25.83 12.20 -15.66
N SER A 202 24.69 11.85 -15.06
CA SER A 202 23.39 11.91 -15.74
C SER A 202 22.94 13.33 -16.05
N GLU A 203 23.29 14.32 -15.22
CA GLU A 203 23.04 15.73 -15.51
C GLU A 203 23.93 16.22 -16.68
N CYS A 204 25.19 15.79 -16.78
CA CYS A 204 26.01 16.03 -17.95
C CYS A 204 25.42 15.42 -19.24
N ALA A 205 24.78 14.26 -19.12
CA ALA A 205 24.03 13.66 -20.24
C ALA A 205 22.77 14.49 -20.57
N ALA A 206 22.10 15.05 -19.55
CA ALA A 206 20.93 15.93 -19.71
C ALA A 206 21.27 17.20 -20.51
N GLU A 207 22.42 17.85 -20.25
CA GLU A 207 22.92 18.99 -21.03
C GLU A 207 23.08 18.68 -22.51
N GLN A 208 23.32 17.41 -22.86
CA GLN A 208 23.43 16.92 -24.23
C GLN A 208 22.10 16.35 -24.77
N GLY A 209 20.99 16.49 -24.05
CA GLY A 209 19.67 15.96 -24.41
C GLY A 209 19.57 14.43 -24.33
N LYS A 210 20.50 13.78 -23.60
CA LYS A 210 20.60 12.31 -23.50
C LYS A 210 20.39 11.75 -22.10
N PHE A 211 19.67 12.49 -21.26
CA PHE A 211 19.39 12.04 -19.89
C PHE A 211 18.76 10.66 -19.85
N TRP A 212 17.70 10.45 -20.64
CA TRP A 212 16.93 9.23 -20.55
C TRP A 212 17.64 8.00 -21.11
N GLU A 213 18.45 8.16 -22.14
CA GLU A 213 19.29 7.07 -22.64
C GLU A 213 20.33 6.64 -21.59
N TYR A 214 20.93 7.62 -20.92
CA TYR A 214 21.90 7.36 -19.86
C TYR A 214 21.25 6.77 -18.62
N HIS A 215 20.11 7.32 -18.20
CA HIS A 215 19.28 6.83 -17.12
C HIS A 215 18.90 5.35 -17.30
N ASP A 216 18.36 5.01 -18.47
CA ASP A 216 17.91 3.65 -18.75
C ASP A 216 19.08 2.65 -18.72
N ARG A 217 20.27 3.06 -19.20
CA ARG A 217 21.47 2.23 -19.13
C ARG A 217 21.94 1.99 -17.70
N LEU A 218 21.96 3.00 -16.85
CA LEU A 218 22.36 2.85 -15.45
C LEU A 218 21.47 1.87 -14.66
N PHE A 219 20.22 1.69 -15.04
CA PHE A 219 19.33 0.72 -14.40
C PHE A 219 19.32 -0.66 -15.07
N THR A 220 19.87 -0.80 -16.27
CA THR A 220 19.84 -2.07 -17.02
C THR A 220 21.20 -2.76 -17.13
N GLU A 221 22.31 -2.03 -16.97
CA GLU A 221 23.70 -2.53 -17.01
C GLU A 221 24.33 -2.59 -15.61
#